data_061ce12a892a0e49038e7658c0c71b2e
#
_entry.id   061ce12a892a0e49038e7658c0c71b2e
#
_cell.length_a   1.000
_cell.length_b   1.000
_cell.length_c   1.000
_cell.angle_alpha   90.00
_cell.angle_beta   90.00
_cell.angle_gamma   90.00
#
_symmetry.space_group_name_H-M   'P 1'
#
loop_
_entity.id
_entity.type
_entity.pdbx_description
1 polymer ?
#
loop_
_entity_poly.entity_id
_entity_poly.type
_entity_poly.pdbx_seq_one_letter_code
_entity_poly.pdbx_strand_id
1 'polypeptide(L)'
;TFDYKPELQKRDGQAMPGSEGLITSQGRQGNLLKSAWEFKPRGECGKMTSDLFPQLGNLADEMCFIHSLAGKTAAHGPAETFMSTGYSLSGFPSMGSWMTWAMGTENEELPAYVAIPDPRGKPQASVDNWGAGFLPAAFQGTDFNASQPLRNLERPANIDETTDARA
;
A
#
# COMPACT_ATOMS: atom_id res chain seq x y z
N THR A 1 -0.31 -12.80 -10.33
CA THR A 1 -0.48 -13.17 -8.92
C THR A 1 -1.90 -12.93 -8.45
N PHE A 2 -2.44 -11.72 -8.61
CA PHE A 2 -3.77 -11.35 -8.10
C PHE A 2 -4.88 -11.45 -9.14
N ASP A 3 -4.56 -11.37 -10.40
CA ASP A 3 -5.50 -11.30 -11.50
C ASP A 3 -5.34 -12.50 -12.43
N TYR A 4 -6.44 -13.19 -12.70
CA TYR A 4 -6.48 -14.36 -13.55
C TYR A 4 -6.25 -13.98 -15.03
N LYS A 5 -5.18 -14.49 -15.60
CA LYS A 5 -4.77 -14.23 -17.00
C LYS A 5 -4.65 -15.52 -17.79
N PRO A 6 -5.74 -16.06 -18.35
CA PRO A 6 -5.72 -17.34 -19.07
C PRO A 6 -4.78 -17.32 -20.28
N GLU A 7 -4.65 -16.18 -20.96
CA GLU A 7 -3.71 -16.06 -22.09
C GLU A 7 -2.25 -16.20 -21.70
N LEU A 8 -1.86 -15.74 -20.51
CA LEU A 8 -0.52 -15.97 -19.99
C LEU A 8 -0.25 -17.45 -19.70
N GLN A 9 -1.26 -18.18 -19.21
CA GLN A 9 -1.14 -19.62 -18.99
C GLN A 9 -0.95 -20.38 -20.29
N LYS A 10 -1.70 -20.03 -21.34
CA LYS A 10 -1.61 -20.67 -22.66
C LYS A 10 -0.29 -20.38 -23.36
N ARG A 11 0.30 -19.21 -23.12
CA ARG A 11 1.50 -18.72 -23.81
C ARG A 11 2.76 -18.77 -22.95
N ASP A 12 2.75 -19.54 -21.90
CA ASP A 12 3.91 -19.71 -21.01
C ASP A 12 5.17 -20.09 -21.79
N GLY A 13 6.28 -19.42 -21.56
CA GLY A 13 7.54 -19.63 -22.25
C GLY A 13 7.65 -19.04 -23.67
N GLN A 14 6.57 -18.50 -24.24
CA GLN A 14 6.60 -17.88 -25.56
C GLN A 14 7.10 -16.43 -25.48
N ALA A 15 7.68 -15.94 -26.59
CA ALA A 15 8.03 -14.54 -26.72
C ALA A 15 6.77 -13.66 -26.67
N MET A 16 6.84 -12.51 -26.04
CA MET A 16 5.76 -11.53 -26.02
C MET A 16 5.64 -10.91 -27.43
N PRO A 17 4.46 -10.99 -28.07
CA PRO A 17 4.26 -10.38 -29.39
C PRO A 17 4.54 -8.87 -29.36
N GLY A 18 5.23 -8.36 -30.36
CA GLY A 18 5.56 -6.93 -30.49
C GLY A 18 6.67 -6.45 -29.54
N SER A 19 7.39 -7.37 -28.90
CA SER A 19 8.52 -7.03 -28.01
C SER A 19 9.89 -7.14 -28.68
N GLU A 20 9.95 -7.43 -29.97
CA GLU A 20 11.20 -7.55 -30.72
C GLU A 20 11.98 -6.24 -30.65
N GLY A 21 13.15 -6.31 -30.04
CA GLY A 21 14.02 -5.14 -29.87
C GLY A 21 13.64 -4.18 -28.74
N LEU A 22 12.57 -4.45 -28.01
CA LEU A 22 12.19 -3.63 -26.86
C LEU A 22 13.20 -3.80 -25.73
N ILE A 23 13.81 -2.68 -25.33
CA ILE A 23 14.70 -2.59 -24.17
C ILE A 23 14.03 -1.77 -23.10
N THR A 24 13.83 -2.34 -21.93
CA THR A 24 13.30 -1.65 -20.75
C THR A 24 14.45 -1.16 -19.85
N SER A 25 14.13 -0.37 -18.83
CA SER A 25 15.10 0.04 -17.79
C SER A 25 15.77 -1.13 -17.07
N GLN A 26 15.19 -2.33 -17.15
CA GLN A 26 15.68 -3.57 -16.53
C GLN A 26 16.33 -4.52 -17.53
N GLY A 27 16.49 -4.11 -18.78
CA GLY A 27 17.14 -4.89 -19.83
C GLY A 27 16.18 -5.40 -20.91
N ARG A 28 16.57 -6.49 -21.58
CA ARG A 28 15.75 -7.08 -22.64
C ARG A 28 14.51 -7.76 -22.07
N GLN A 29 13.41 -7.65 -22.79
CA GLN A 29 12.17 -8.34 -22.49
C GLN A 29 12.39 -9.87 -22.48
N GLY A 30 11.95 -10.52 -21.42
CA GLY A 30 11.92 -11.99 -21.33
C GLY A 30 10.66 -12.58 -21.96
N ASN A 31 10.56 -13.91 -21.89
CA ASN A 31 9.37 -14.63 -22.33
C ASN A 31 8.20 -14.43 -21.38
N LEU A 32 6.99 -14.68 -21.87
CA LEU A 32 5.78 -14.69 -21.05
C LEU A 32 5.90 -15.76 -19.97
N LEU A 33 5.52 -15.39 -18.75
CA LEU A 33 5.56 -16.28 -17.58
C LEU A 33 4.16 -16.42 -17.01
N LYS A 34 3.66 -17.66 -16.96
CA LYS A 34 2.39 -17.96 -16.27
C LYS A 34 2.50 -17.70 -14.76
N SER A 35 1.35 -17.61 -14.11
CA SER A 35 1.30 -17.56 -12.65
C SER A 35 1.90 -18.83 -12.02
N ALA A 36 2.70 -18.68 -10.96
CA ALA A 36 3.18 -19.78 -10.13
C ALA A 36 2.07 -20.37 -9.25
N TRP A 37 0.97 -19.67 -9.08
CA TRP A 37 -0.17 -20.08 -8.27
C TRP A 37 -1.35 -20.47 -9.14
N GLU A 38 -2.12 -21.43 -8.67
CA GLU A 38 -3.37 -21.83 -9.31
C GLU A 38 -4.47 -20.80 -9.04
N PHE A 39 -5.40 -20.72 -9.98
CA PHE A 39 -6.61 -19.94 -9.84
C PHE A 39 -7.81 -20.88 -9.85
N LYS A 40 -8.73 -20.68 -8.91
CA LYS A 40 -9.94 -21.49 -8.76
C LYS A 40 -11.16 -20.58 -8.63
N PRO A 41 -12.33 -20.99 -9.15
CA PRO A 41 -13.56 -20.27 -8.88
C PRO A 41 -13.90 -20.37 -7.38
N ARG A 42 -14.28 -19.26 -6.79
CA ARG A 42 -14.66 -19.15 -5.37
C ARG A 42 -15.98 -18.43 -5.23
N GLY A 43 -16.67 -18.75 -4.14
CA GLY A 43 -17.98 -18.20 -3.85
C GLY A 43 -19.08 -18.65 -4.84
N GLU A 44 -20.29 -18.18 -4.63
CA GLU A 44 -21.42 -18.38 -5.56
C GLU A 44 -21.23 -17.56 -6.84
N CYS A 45 -20.55 -16.41 -6.74
CA CYS A 45 -20.20 -15.57 -7.88
C CYS A 45 -19.18 -16.23 -8.86
N GLY A 46 -18.55 -17.34 -8.47
CA GLY A 46 -17.55 -18.05 -9.28
C GLY A 46 -16.30 -17.24 -9.59
N LYS A 47 -15.95 -16.25 -8.78
CA LYS A 47 -14.79 -15.40 -9.01
C LYS A 47 -13.49 -16.19 -8.96
N MET A 48 -12.70 -16.06 -10.05
CA MET A 48 -11.37 -16.66 -10.10
C MET A 48 -10.42 -15.96 -9.15
N THR A 49 -10.01 -16.63 -8.08
CA THR A 49 -9.04 -16.14 -7.11
C THR A 49 -7.83 -17.06 -7.03
N SER A 50 -6.68 -16.46 -6.72
CA SER A 50 -5.42 -17.17 -6.55
C SER A 50 -5.42 -17.98 -5.24
N ASP A 51 -4.85 -19.17 -5.26
CA ASP A 51 -4.62 -19.98 -4.06
C ASP A 51 -3.53 -19.41 -3.13
N LEU A 52 -2.85 -18.36 -3.55
CA LEU A 52 -1.98 -17.55 -2.68
C LEU A 52 -2.77 -16.86 -1.55
N PHE A 53 -4.07 -16.58 -1.79
CA PHE A 53 -4.93 -15.86 -0.85
C PHE A 53 -6.22 -16.66 -0.55
N PRO A 54 -6.09 -17.83 0.09
CA PRO A 54 -7.25 -18.71 0.32
C PRO A 54 -8.31 -18.03 1.22
N GLN A 55 -7.90 -17.25 2.19
CA GLN A 55 -8.80 -16.54 3.11
C GLN A 55 -9.64 -15.48 2.37
N LEU A 56 -9.00 -14.68 1.51
CA LEU A 56 -9.72 -13.73 0.66
C LEU A 56 -10.65 -14.43 -0.33
N GLY A 57 -10.23 -15.58 -0.86
CA GLY A 57 -11.08 -16.39 -1.73
C GLY A 57 -12.38 -16.83 -1.07
N ASN A 58 -12.38 -17.08 0.23
CA ASN A 58 -13.59 -17.44 0.98
C ASN A 58 -14.58 -16.27 1.15
N LEU A 59 -14.11 -15.04 0.97
CA LEU A 59 -14.92 -13.81 1.04
C LEU A 59 -15.27 -13.27 -0.35
N ALA A 60 -15.12 -14.08 -1.40
CA ALA A 60 -15.28 -13.61 -2.79
C ALA A 60 -16.65 -12.98 -3.07
N ASP A 61 -17.72 -13.49 -2.45
CA ASP A 61 -19.07 -12.97 -2.62
C ASP A 61 -19.33 -11.64 -1.90
N GLU A 62 -18.49 -11.32 -0.90
CA GLU A 62 -18.57 -10.08 -0.13
C GLU A 62 -17.67 -8.96 -0.71
N MET A 63 -16.89 -9.26 -1.77
CA MET A 63 -15.91 -8.34 -2.32
C MET A 63 -16.31 -7.80 -3.70
N CYS A 64 -16.02 -6.51 -3.92
CA CYS A 64 -16.08 -5.89 -5.24
C CYS A 64 -14.71 -5.96 -5.93
N PHE A 65 -14.64 -6.54 -7.12
CA PHE A 65 -13.40 -6.68 -7.89
C PHE A 65 -13.35 -5.71 -9.06
N ILE A 66 -12.46 -4.73 -8.99
CA ILE A 66 -12.26 -3.72 -10.04
C ILE A 66 -10.98 -4.05 -10.81
N HIS A 67 -11.09 -4.68 -11.97
CA HIS A 67 -9.96 -5.17 -12.77
C HIS A 67 -9.27 -4.11 -13.64
N SER A 68 -10.00 -3.09 -14.05
CA SER A 68 -9.52 -2.08 -15.00
C SER A 68 -8.91 -0.85 -14.31
N LEU A 69 -8.63 -0.93 -13.02
CA LEU A 69 -8.03 0.17 -12.28
C LEU A 69 -6.57 0.37 -12.71
N ALA A 70 -6.23 1.58 -13.12
CA ALA A 70 -4.89 1.95 -13.54
C ALA A 70 -4.36 3.16 -12.77
N GLY A 71 -3.10 3.10 -12.35
CA GLY A 71 -2.39 4.22 -11.74
C GLY A 71 -1.69 5.10 -12.77
N LYS A 72 -1.35 6.33 -12.38
CA LYS A 72 -0.67 7.31 -13.24
C LYS A 72 0.84 7.10 -13.35
N THR A 73 1.42 6.24 -12.51
CA THR A 73 2.87 6.02 -12.45
C THR A 73 3.20 4.55 -12.20
N ALA A 74 4.31 4.09 -12.77
CA ALA A 74 4.90 2.78 -12.54
C ALA A 74 6.15 2.84 -11.63
N ALA A 75 6.62 4.04 -11.25
CA ALA A 75 7.75 4.21 -10.34
C ALA A 75 7.30 3.91 -8.90
N HIS A 76 8.07 3.08 -8.16
CA HIS A 76 7.66 2.53 -6.86
C HIS A 76 7.30 3.61 -5.84
N GLY A 77 8.20 4.56 -5.55
CA GLY A 77 7.93 5.62 -4.57
C GLY A 77 6.67 6.44 -4.89
N PRO A 78 6.56 7.06 -6.07
CA PRO A 78 5.34 7.77 -6.48
C PRO A 78 4.09 6.90 -6.52
N ALA A 79 4.22 5.58 -6.85
CA ALA A 79 3.09 4.66 -6.84
C ALA A 79 2.62 4.33 -5.42
N GLU A 80 3.52 4.14 -4.47
CA GLU A 80 3.20 3.94 -3.05
C GLU A 80 2.49 5.17 -2.48
N THR A 81 3.03 6.38 -2.75
CA THR A 81 2.38 7.63 -2.35
C THR A 81 0.99 7.75 -2.97
N PHE A 82 0.83 7.40 -4.24
CA PHE A 82 -0.45 7.43 -4.93
C PHE A 82 -1.47 6.47 -4.30
N MET A 83 -1.06 5.26 -3.94
CA MET A 83 -1.92 4.28 -3.27
C MET A 83 -2.36 4.75 -1.89
N SER A 84 -1.50 5.47 -1.16
CA SER A 84 -1.76 5.90 0.22
C SER A 84 -2.54 7.22 0.30
N THR A 85 -2.39 8.11 -0.69
CA THR A 85 -2.89 9.50 -0.64
C THR A 85 -3.84 9.86 -1.78
N GLY A 86 -3.85 9.10 -2.88
CA GLY A 86 -4.52 9.46 -4.14
C GLY A 86 -3.70 10.36 -5.06
N TYR A 87 -2.49 10.76 -4.65
CA TYR A 87 -1.59 11.63 -5.42
C TYR A 87 -0.19 11.02 -5.52
N SER A 88 0.49 11.23 -6.64
CA SER A 88 1.84 10.73 -6.86
C SER A 88 2.95 11.65 -6.33
N LEU A 89 2.59 12.78 -5.74
CA LEU A 89 3.47 13.77 -5.14
C LEU A 89 3.28 13.80 -3.62
N SER A 90 4.37 14.09 -2.90
CA SER A 90 4.35 14.31 -1.44
C SER A 90 3.53 15.55 -1.06
N GLY A 91 3.11 15.62 0.21
CA GLY A 91 2.41 16.78 0.77
C GLY A 91 0.88 16.62 0.84
N PHE A 92 0.34 15.48 0.42
CA PHE A 92 -1.08 15.16 0.58
C PHE A 92 -1.30 14.20 1.75
N PRO A 93 -2.43 14.34 2.49
CA PRO A 93 -2.73 13.47 3.61
C PRO A 93 -2.96 12.03 3.14
N SER A 94 -2.44 11.08 3.90
CA SER A 94 -2.74 9.67 3.72
C SER A 94 -4.19 9.35 4.09
N MET A 95 -4.69 8.21 3.63
CA MET A 95 -6.05 7.74 3.94
C MET A 95 -6.29 7.68 5.45
N GLY A 96 -5.33 7.18 6.24
CA GLY A 96 -5.45 7.13 7.71
C GLY A 96 -5.50 8.51 8.34
N SER A 97 -4.75 9.48 7.82
CA SER A 97 -4.81 10.88 8.28
C SER A 97 -6.17 11.51 8.01
N TRP A 98 -6.75 11.28 6.85
CA TRP A 98 -8.11 11.72 6.54
C TRP A 98 -9.15 11.09 7.44
N MET A 99 -9.04 9.79 7.70
CA MET A 99 -9.94 9.08 8.61
C MET A 99 -9.87 9.64 10.03
N THR A 100 -8.66 9.83 10.54
CA THR A 100 -8.45 10.41 11.88
C THR A 100 -8.96 11.84 11.97
N TRP A 101 -8.73 12.66 10.95
CA TRP A 101 -9.23 14.03 10.91
C TRP A 101 -10.76 14.09 10.88
N ALA A 102 -11.41 13.22 10.12
CA ALA A 102 -12.86 13.25 9.93
C ALA A 102 -13.65 12.60 11.06
N MET A 103 -13.11 11.53 11.66
CA MET A 103 -13.82 10.70 12.64
C MET A 103 -13.26 10.83 14.06
N GLY A 104 -12.07 11.43 14.22
CA GLY A 104 -11.40 11.51 15.51
C GLY A 104 -10.85 10.16 15.97
N THR A 105 -10.73 10.01 17.28
CA THR A 105 -10.28 8.78 17.95
C THR A 105 -11.23 8.44 19.08
N GLU A 106 -11.40 7.14 19.33
CA GLU A 106 -12.15 6.63 20.49
C GLU A 106 -11.30 6.55 21.76
N ASN A 107 -9.98 6.70 21.62
CA ASN A 107 -9.04 6.61 22.74
C ASN A 107 -8.01 7.74 22.68
N GLU A 108 -8.05 8.62 23.68
CA GLU A 108 -7.16 9.78 23.77
C GLU A 108 -5.74 9.44 24.27
N GLU A 109 -5.55 8.24 24.83
CA GLU A 109 -4.25 7.80 25.37
C GLU A 109 -3.39 7.04 24.36
N LEU A 110 -3.95 6.67 23.21
CA LEU A 110 -3.26 5.92 22.16
C LEU A 110 -3.26 6.70 20.85
N PRO A 111 -2.22 6.51 20.01
CA PRO A 111 -2.22 7.10 18.67
C PRO A 111 -3.46 6.66 17.89
N ALA A 112 -4.19 7.62 17.36
CA ALA A 112 -5.40 7.36 16.56
C ALA A 112 -5.11 6.65 15.23
N TYR A 113 -3.90 6.83 14.71
CA TYR A 113 -3.43 6.21 13.48
C TYR A 113 -2.04 5.60 13.67
N VAL A 114 -1.95 4.29 13.49
CA VAL A 114 -0.71 3.53 13.62
C VAL A 114 -0.31 2.95 12.28
N ALA A 115 0.95 3.12 11.90
CA ALA A 115 1.58 2.50 10.76
C ALA A 115 2.57 1.43 11.22
N ILE A 116 2.43 0.20 10.72
CA ILE A 116 3.33 -0.91 11.03
C ILE A 116 4.04 -1.32 9.74
N PRO A 117 5.19 -0.71 9.41
CA PRO A 117 5.94 -1.03 8.20
C PRO A 117 6.59 -2.42 8.30
N ASP A 118 6.97 -2.97 7.13
CA ASP A 118 7.72 -4.23 7.07
C ASP A 118 9.03 -4.11 7.87
N PRO A 119 9.33 -5.07 8.77
CA PRO A 119 10.57 -5.06 9.56
C PRO A 119 11.84 -5.13 8.71
N ARG A 120 11.75 -5.61 7.47
CA ARG A 120 12.89 -5.68 6.53
C ARG A 120 13.25 -4.32 5.92
N GLY A 121 12.36 -3.35 5.98
CA GLY A 121 12.59 -1.99 5.48
C GLY A 121 11.30 -1.22 5.27
N LYS A 122 11.43 0.10 5.32
CA LYS A 122 10.33 1.00 5.02
C LYS A 122 10.08 1.04 3.51
N PRO A 123 8.84 1.30 3.07
CA PRO A 123 8.54 1.56 1.66
C PRO A 123 9.35 2.76 1.13
N GLN A 124 9.51 2.87 -0.19
CA GLN A 124 10.35 3.92 -0.79
C GLN A 124 9.82 5.33 -0.51
N ALA A 125 8.51 5.52 -0.46
CA ALA A 125 7.90 6.78 -0.06
C ALA A 125 7.97 7.05 1.45
N SER A 126 8.49 6.09 2.25
CA SER A 126 8.71 6.23 3.69
C SER A 126 7.50 6.82 4.41
N VAL A 127 7.72 7.89 5.18
CA VAL A 127 6.70 8.55 6.00
C VAL A 127 5.56 9.18 5.22
N ASP A 128 5.74 9.47 3.93
CA ASP A 128 4.67 10.03 3.08
C ASP A 128 3.47 9.07 2.97
N ASN A 129 3.70 7.76 3.13
CA ASN A 129 2.63 6.76 3.09
C ASN A 129 1.64 6.85 4.27
N TRP A 130 2.04 7.48 5.38
CA TRP A 130 1.18 7.71 6.57
C TRP A 130 1.28 9.15 7.08
N GLY A 131 1.73 10.05 6.22
CA GLY A 131 1.89 11.48 6.54
C GLY A 131 0.57 12.21 6.61
N ALA A 132 0.54 13.26 7.44
CA ALA A 132 -0.60 14.19 7.54
C ALA A 132 -0.70 15.13 6.33
N GLY A 133 0.36 15.26 5.51
CA GLY A 133 0.37 16.19 4.39
C GLY A 133 0.13 17.63 4.86
N PHE A 134 -0.90 18.28 4.30
CA PHE A 134 -1.30 19.63 4.68
C PHE A 134 -2.24 19.69 5.92
N LEU A 135 -2.66 18.55 6.46
CA LEU A 135 -3.39 18.51 7.74
C LEU A 135 -2.43 18.74 8.91
N PRO A 136 -2.93 19.15 10.09
CA PRO A 136 -2.11 19.25 11.28
C PRO A 136 -1.36 17.94 11.62
N ALA A 137 -0.16 18.06 12.16
CA ALA A 137 0.71 16.91 12.47
C ALA A 137 0.07 15.90 13.45
N ALA A 138 -0.90 16.34 14.25
CA ALA A 138 -1.67 15.47 15.15
C ALA A 138 -2.40 14.31 14.43
N PHE A 139 -2.64 14.44 13.14
CA PHE A 139 -3.31 13.41 12.33
C PHE A 139 -2.33 12.50 11.57
N GLN A 140 -1.02 12.66 11.79
CA GLN A 140 0.00 11.81 11.19
C GLN A 140 0.01 10.42 11.81
N GLY A 141 0.23 9.40 10.98
CA GLY A 141 0.41 8.04 11.47
C GLY A 141 1.68 7.90 12.32
N THR A 142 1.55 7.22 13.44
CA THR A 142 2.66 6.87 14.31
C THR A 142 3.29 5.57 13.84
N ASP A 143 4.58 5.60 13.53
CA ASP A 143 5.36 4.46 13.04
C ASP A 143 5.70 3.53 14.22
N PHE A 144 5.12 2.35 14.24
CA PHE A 144 5.42 1.30 15.21
C PHE A 144 6.36 0.26 14.59
N ASN A 145 7.53 0.13 15.20
CA ASN A 145 8.52 -0.86 14.82
C ASN A 145 9.03 -1.57 16.09
N ALA A 146 8.92 -2.90 16.12
CA ALA A 146 9.32 -3.71 17.27
C ALA A 146 10.83 -3.60 17.63
N SER A 147 11.67 -3.18 16.69
CA SER A 147 13.12 -3.02 16.87
C SER A 147 13.55 -1.59 17.22
N GLN A 148 12.63 -0.64 17.31
CA GLN A 148 12.93 0.75 17.59
C GLN A 148 11.97 1.31 18.66
N PRO A 149 12.44 2.17 19.57
CA PRO A 149 11.56 2.87 20.49
C PRO A 149 10.53 3.72 19.74
N LEU A 150 9.36 3.87 20.33
CA LEU A 150 8.37 4.82 19.82
C LEU A 150 8.96 6.23 19.85
N ARG A 151 8.77 6.97 18.76
CA ARG A 151 9.21 8.36 18.67
C ARG A 151 8.27 9.26 19.47
N ASN A 152 8.85 10.34 20.01
CA ASN A 152 8.09 11.40 20.69
C ASN A 152 7.33 10.95 21.96
N LEU A 153 7.76 9.86 22.61
CA LEU A 153 7.25 9.48 23.94
C LEU A 153 7.73 10.40 25.06
N GLU A 154 8.90 11.00 24.85
CA GLU A 154 9.47 11.94 25.80
C GLU A 154 9.40 13.36 25.22
N ARG A 155 9.02 14.30 26.07
CA ARG A 155 9.02 15.71 25.71
C ARG A 155 10.46 16.17 25.42
N PRO A 156 10.73 16.85 24.30
CA PRO A 156 12.03 17.45 24.03
C PRO A 156 12.47 18.40 25.17
N ALA A 157 13.73 18.33 25.56
CA ALA A 157 14.25 19.12 26.73
C ALA A 157 14.14 20.65 26.54
N ASN A 158 13.93 21.12 25.32
CA ASN A 158 13.75 22.53 24.95
C ASN A 158 12.28 23.00 24.97
N ILE A 159 11.33 22.11 25.26
CA ILE A 159 9.89 22.42 25.33
C ILE A 159 9.47 22.32 26.82
N ASP A 160 8.98 23.40 27.37
CA ASP A 160 8.43 23.39 28.71
C ASP A 160 7.00 22.83 28.76
N GLU A 161 6.52 22.51 29.96
CA GLU A 161 5.23 21.88 30.18
C GLU A 161 4.05 22.75 29.73
N THR A 162 4.19 24.07 29.83
CA THR A 162 3.18 25.03 29.43
C THR A 162 3.07 25.18 27.92
N THR A 163 4.18 25.03 27.20
CA THR A 163 4.24 25.07 25.75
C THR A 163 3.68 23.77 25.16
N ASP A 164 4.01 22.63 25.75
CA ASP A 164 3.53 21.31 25.36
C ASP A 164 1.99 21.17 25.50
N ALA A 165 1.44 21.68 26.61
CA ALA A 165 0.00 21.67 26.85
C ALA A 165 -0.83 22.56 25.91
N ARG A 166 -0.19 23.36 25.04
CA ARG A 166 -0.84 24.25 24.07
C ARG A 166 -0.77 23.75 22.62
N ALA A 167 -0.06 22.65 22.36
CA ALA A 167 0.14 22.05 21.05
C ALA A 167 -0.95 21.02 20.74
#